data_9bd436990072697817cb7d8be34c8cf7
#
_entry.id   9bd436990072697817cb7d8be34c8cf7
#
_cell.length_a   1.000
_cell.length_b   1.000
_cell.length_c   1.000
_cell.angle_alpha   90.00
_cell.angle_beta   90.00
_cell.angle_gamma   90.00
#
_symmetry.space_group_name_H-M   'P 1'
#
loop_
_entity.id
_entity.type
_entity.pdbx_description
1 polymer ?
#
loop_
_entity_poly.entity_id
_entity_poly.type
_entity_poly.pdbx_seq_one_letter_code
_entity_poly.pdbx_strand_id
1 'polypeptide(L)'
;MMESQVDRELLEKIADLIGKPVGAFNIRKDTGCDGRQSTENIQITGKTDGKSGIDIRIKDGTKGEQCHIPVIITKPGIQELVYNDFYIGENCDVDIVAGCGIHNCGGEDSRHDGIHTFYVCLLYT
;
A
#
# COMPACT_ATOMS: atom_id res chain seq x y z
N MET A 1 8.95 2.44 -19.84
CA MET A 1 8.26 1.16 -20.01
C MET A 1 6.76 1.42 -20.03
N MET A 2 6.08 0.96 -21.04
CA MET A 2 4.64 1.15 -21.09
C MET A 2 3.93 0.12 -20.20
N GLU A 3 3.00 0.60 -19.38
CA GLU A 3 2.13 -0.29 -18.65
C GLU A 3 1.25 -1.08 -19.60
N SER A 4 0.97 -2.33 -19.28
CA SER A 4 0.00 -3.08 -20.04
C SER A 4 -1.39 -2.48 -19.81
N GLN A 5 -2.29 -2.69 -20.76
CA GLN A 5 -3.68 -2.25 -20.62
C GLN A 5 -4.36 -2.92 -19.42
N VAL A 6 -3.99 -4.15 -19.14
CA VAL A 6 -4.52 -4.90 -18.00
C VAL A 6 -4.12 -4.25 -16.68
N ASP A 7 -2.86 -3.81 -16.57
CA ASP A 7 -2.38 -3.13 -15.36
C ASP A 7 -3.15 -1.84 -15.12
N ARG A 8 -3.36 -1.08 -16.18
CA ARG A 8 -4.11 0.17 -16.09
C ARG A 8 -5.56 -0.06 -15.68
N GLU A 9 -6.20 -1.07 -16.24
CA GLU A 9 -7.57 -1.41 -15.89
C GLU A 9 -7.69 -1.84 -14.41
N LEU A 10 -6.73 -2.61 -13.91
CA LEU A 10 -6.71 -3.01 -12.51
C LEU A 10 -6.54 -1.81 -11.59
N LEU A 11 -5.62 -0.90 -11.92
CA LEU A 11 -5.42 0.32 -11.15
C LEU A 11 -6.66 1.19 -11.14
N GLU A 12 -7.31 1.34 -12.29
CA GLU A 12 -8.55 2.11 -12.39
C GLU A 12 -9.66 1.49 -11.55
N LYS A 13 -9.82 0.18 -11.60
CA LYS A 13 -10.82 -0.51 -10.79
C LYS A 13 -10.57 -0.35 -9.30
N ILE A 14 -9.32 -0.47 -8.87
CA ILE A 14 -8.94 -0.27 -7.47
C ILE A 14 -9.21 1.18 -7.08
N ALA A 15 -8.83 2.13 -7.92
CA ALA A 15 -9.07 3.54 -7.67
C ALA A 15 -10.57 3.88 -7.61
N ASP A 16 -11.37 3.26 -8.48
CA ASP A 16 -12.82 3.47 -8.49
C ASP A 16 -13.49 2.92 -7.23
N LEU A 17 -13.02 1.78 -6.73
CA LEU A 17 -13.57 1.16 -5.53
C LEU A 17 -13.24 1.92 -4.25
N ILE A 18 -12.06 2.50 -4.19
CA ILE A 18 -11.54 3.17 -2.99
C ILE A 18 -11.45 4.69 -3.15
N GLY A 19 -11.86 5.22 -4.31
CA GLY A 19 -11.64 6.60 -4.69
C GLY A 19 -10.26 6.80 -5.30
N LYS A 20 -10.05 7.91 -5.97
CA LYS A 20 -8.74 8.24 -6.54
C LYS A 20 -7.73 8.42 -5.40
N PRO A 21 -6.52 7.87 -5.52
CA PRO A 21 -5.51 8.09 -4.50
C PRO A 21 -5.21 9.59 -4.38
N VAL A 22 -5.59 10.15 -3.24
CA VAL A 22 -5.29 11.52 -2.90
C VAL A 22 -4.41 11.47 -1.66
N GLY A 23 -3.32 12.21 -1.67
CA GLY A 23 -2.39 12.20 -0.55
C GLY A 23 -1.34 11.10 -0.69
N ALA A 24 -1.05 10.40 0.40
CA ALA A 24 -0.01 9.38 0.42
C ALA A 24 -0.47 8.10 -0.27
N PHE A 25 0.41 7.50 -1.05
CA PHE A 25 0.14 6.21 -1.65
C PHE A 25 1.43 5.42 -1.91
N ASN A 26 1.29 4.11 -1.96
CA ASN A 26 2.33 3.22 -2.41
C ASN A 26 1.69 2.11 -3.26
N ILE A 27 2.04 2.09 -4.53
CA ILE A 27 1.54 1.10 -5.47
C ILE A 27 2.57 0.00 -5.61
N ARG A 28 2.19 -1.22 -5.27
CA ARG A 28 3.06 -2.38 -5.44
C ARG A 28 2.56 -3.20 -6.61
N LYS A 29 3.46 -3.50 -7.53
CA LYS A 29 3.14 -4.28 -8.72
C LYS A 29 4.18 -5.37 -8.91
N ASP A 30 3.73 -6.62 -8.98
CA ASP A 30 4.57 -7.78 -9.29
C ASP A 30 5.88 -7.79 -8.51
N THR A 31 5.78 -7.76 -7.18
CA THR A 31 6.89 -7.80 -6.22
C THR A 31 7.73 -6.53 -6.10
N GLY A 32 7.37 -5.47 -6.80
CA GLY A 32 8.13 -4.21 -6.76
C GLY A 32 7.26 -3.00 -6.52
N CYS A 33 7.90 -1.88 -6.19
CA CYS A 33 7.22 -0.60 -6.07
C CYS A 33 7.06 0.03 -7.44
N ASP A 34 5.82 0.32 -7.84
CA ASP A 34 5.51 0.94 -9.12
C ASP A 34 5.22 2.43 -8.99
N GLY A 35 4.98 2.92 -7.80
CA GLY A 35 4.77 4.32 -7.52
C GLY A 35 4.63 4.57 -6.04
N ARG A 36 5.14 5.71 -5.58
CA ARG A 36 5.09 6.06 -4.16
C ARG A 36 5.04 7.57 -4.01
N GLN A 37 4.16 8.02 -3.15
CA GLN A 37 4.08 9.43 -2.80
C GLN A 37 3.85 9.58 -1.30
N SER A 38 4.72 10.36 -0.67
CA SER A 38 4.54 10.78 0.71
C SER A 38 3.92 12.17 0.75
N THR A 39 3.27 12.51 1.86
CA THR A 39 2.82 13.87 2.12
C THR A 39 3.66 14.47 3.25
N GLU A 40 3.39 15.72 3.58
CA GLU A 40 4.07 16.37 4.72
C GLU A 40 3.85 15.60 6.02
N ASN A 41 2.67 15.01 6.18
CA ASN A 41 2.28 14.35 7.43
C ASN A 41 2.37 12.83 7.39
N ILE A 42 2.44 12.23 6.21
CA ILE A 42 2.51 10.78 6.04
C ILE A 42 3.72 10.43 5.18
N GLN A 43 4.68 9.75 5.79
CA GLN A 43 5.89 9.31 5.09
C GLN A 43 5.86 7.82 4.84
N ILE A 44 6.10 7.43 3.60
CA ILE A 44 6.16 6.03 3.19
C ILE A 44 7.57 5.75 2.70
N THR A 45 8.22 4.76 3.30
CA THR A 45 9.58 4.34 2.91
C THR A 45 9.63 2.83 2.77
N GLY A 46 10.53 2.35 1.93
CA GLY A 46 10.81 0.91 1.86
C GLY A 46 11.43 0.43 3.17
N LYS A 47 11.18 -0.83 3.51
CA LYS A 47 11.75 -1.42 4.72
C LYS A 47 13.25 -1.57 4.59
N THR A 48 13.94 -1.38 5.69
CA THR A 48 15.40 -1.46 5.77
C THR A 48 15.87 -2.60 6.67
N ASP A 49 14.94 -3.43 7.16
CA ASP A 49 15.23 -4.54 8.08
C ASP A 49 15.40 -5.89 7.38
N GLY A 50 15.56 -5.89 6.07
CA GLY A 50 15.68 -7.11 5.28
C GLY A 50 14.37 -7.76 4.88
N LYS A 51 13.24 -7.25 5.35
CA LYS A 51 11.92 -7.73 4.97
C LYS A 51 11.39 -6.95 3.77
N SER A 52 10.53 -7.60 2.98
CA SER A 52 9.81 -6.92 1.91
C SER A 52 8.64 -6.15 2.48
N GLY A 53 8.40 -4.95 1.97
CA GLY A 53 7.29 -4.12 2.40
C GLY A 53 7.68 -2.67 2.63
N ILE A 54 6.84 -1.99 3.39
CA ILE A 54 6.99 -0.55 3.61
C ILE A 54 6.80 -0.20 5.08
N ASP A 55 7.38 0.93 5.46
CA ASP A 55 7.12 1.60 6.74
C ASP A 55 6.35 2.88 6.45
N ILE A 56 5.27 3.07 7.18
CA ILE A 56 4.42 4.25 7.04
C ILE A 56 4.42 4.99 8.37
N ARG A 57 4.88 6.25 8.35
CA ARG A 57 4.95 7.09 9.54
C ARG A 57 3.98 8.25 9.42
N ILE A 58 3.09 8.36 10.40
CA ILE A 58 2.03 9.37 10.41
C ILE A 58 2.29 10.29 11.60
N LYS A 59 2.44 11.59 11.31
CA LYS A 59 2.72 12.60 12.33
C LYS A 59 1.57 12.77 13.31
N ASP A 60 1.92 13.22 14.52
CA ASP A 60 0.92 13.61 15.51
C ASP A 60 -0.05 14.65 14.94
N GLY A 61 -1.32 14.48 15.25
CA GLY A 61 -2.34 15.44 14.87
C GLY A 61 -2.76 15.41 13.40
N THR A 62 -2.33 14.43 12.63
CA THR A 62 -2.75 14.29 11.23
C THR A 62 -4.22 13.94 11.16
N LYS A 63 -5.00 14.77 10.46
CA LYS A 63 -6.45 14.60 10.36
C LYS A 63 -6.95 14.77 8.94
N GLY A 64 -7.94 13.95 8.57
CA GLY A 64 -8.60 14.06 7.28
C GLY A 64 -7.76 13.64 6.09
N GLU A 65 -6.66 12.91 6.31
CA GLU A 65 -5.81 12.42 5.23
C GLU A 65 -6.07 10.94 4.95
N GLN A 66 -5.69 10.52 3.76
CA GLN A 66 -5.83 9.14 3.32
C GLN A 66 -4.47 8.59 2.91
N CYS A 67 -4.29 7.29 3.15
CA CYS A 67 -3.13 6.56 2.71
C CYS A 67 -3.60 5.33 1.94
N HIS A 68 -3.22 5.24 0.67
CA HIS A 68 -3.61 4.14 -0.21
C HIS A 68 -2.43 3.23 -0.50
N ILE A 69 -2.61 1.94 -0.27
CA ILE A 69 -1.55 0.95 -0.53
C ILE A 69 -2.05 -0.20 -1.42
N PRO A 70 -2.44 0.10 -2.67
CA PRO A 70 -2.90 -0.94 -3.58
C PRO A 70 -1.77 -1.87 -4.02
N VAL A 71 -2.13 -3.13 -4.27
CA VAL A 71 -1.23 -4.15 -4.79
C VAL A 71 -1.82 -4.73 -6.05
N ILE A 72 -1.00 -4.87 -7.09
CA ILE A 72 -1.41 -5.44 -8.36
C ILE A 72 -0.48 -6.59 -8.72
N ILE A 73 -1.05 -7.71 -9.08
CA ILE A 73 -0.30 -8.85 -9.59
C ILE A 73 -0.84 -9.20 -10.96
N THR A 74 0.04 -9.18 -11.96
CA THR A 74 -0.32 -9.45 -13.35
C THR A 74 0.38 -10.66 -13.93
N LYS A 75 1.42 -11.15 -13.26
CA LYS A 75 2.19 -12.31 -13.71
C LYS A 75 1.77 -13.57 -12.99
N PRO A 76 1.76 -14.73 -13.67
CA PRO A 76 1.46 -15.99 -13.00
C PRO A 76 2.59 -16.44 -12.09
N GLY A 77 2.25 -17.24 -11.08
CA GLY A 77 3.23 -17.89 -10.22
C GLY A 77 3.90 -16.99 -9.20
N ILE A 78 3.42 -15.75 -9.02
CA ILE A 78 3.96 -14.88 -7.99
C ILE A 78 3.39 -15.26 -6.64
N GLN A 79 4.29 -15.54 -5.70
CA GLN A 79 3.91 -15.74 -4.31
C GLN A 79 4.76 -14.83 -3.45
N GLU A 80 4.10 -13.93 -2.71
CA GLU A 80 4.84 -12.98 -1.89
C GLU A 80 4.18 -12.76 -0.55
N LEU A 81 5.04 -12.47 0.42
CA LEU A 81 4.66 -12.04 1.75
C LEU A 81 5.30 -10.68 1.98
N VAL A 82 4.51 -9.68 2.31
CA VAL A 82 5.01 -8.35 2.60
C VAL A 82 4.59 -7.90 4.00
N TYR A 83 5.41 -7.04 4.58
CA TYR A 83 5.19 -6.49 5.92
C TYR A 83 4.96 -4.98 5.77
N ASN A 84 3.84 -4.51 6.26
CA ASN A 84 3.51 -3.08 6.25
C ASN A 84 3.36 -2.63 7.70
N ASP A 85 4.30 -1.82 8.15
CA ASP A 85 4.31 -1.33 9.53
C ASP A 85 3.86 0.12 9.55
N PHE A 86 2.85 0.40 10.35
CA PHE A 86 2.25 1.71 10.48
C PHE A 86 2.59 2.29 11.85
N TYR A 87 3.32 3.40 11.85
CA TYR A 87 3.69 4.13 13.06
C TYR A 87 2.81 5.36 13.14
N ILE A 88 1.79 5.30 13.99
CA ILE A 88 0.73 6.30 14.05
C ILE A 88 0.93 7.19 15.27
N GLY A 89 1.05 8.49 15.04
CA GLY A 89 1.22 9.48 16.08
C GLY A 89 -0.05 9.73 16.88
N GLU A 90 0.04 10.65 17.83
CA GLU A 90 -1.07 11.02 18.71
C GLU A 90 -2.16 11.78 17.97
N ASN A 91 -3.41 11.56 18.36
CA ASN A 91 -4.56 12.31 17.85
C ASN A 91 -4.68 12.30 16.32
N CYS A 92 -4.41 11.15 15.71
CA CYS A 92 -4.53 11.00 14.26
C CYS A 92 -5.90 10.49 13.86
N ASP A 93 -6.39 11.00 12.73
CA ASP A 93 -7.60 10.52 12.06
C ASP A 93 -7.27 10.37 10.58
N VAL A 94 -6.80 9.19 10.20
CA VAL A 94 -6.33 8.88 8.85
C VAL A 94 -7.00 7.60 8.36
N ASP A 95 -7.51 7.64 7.15
CA ASP A 95 -8.06 6.45 6.50
C ASP A 95 -6.95 5.73 5.75
N ILE A 96 -6.76 4.47 6.08
CA ILE A 96 -5.79 3.61 5.39
C ILE A 96 -6.57 2.62 4.54
N VAL A 97 -6.35 2.68 3.24
CA VAL A 97 -7.07 1.85 2.29
C VAL A 97 -6.11 0.91 1.59
N ALA A 98 -6.33 -0.36 1.75
CA ALA A 98 -5.53 -1.40 1.12
C ALA A 98 -6.40 -2.22 0.17
N GLY A 99 -5.86 -2.57 -0.98
CA GLY A 99 -6.56 -3.39 -1.95
C GLY A 99 -5.57 -4.25 -2.71
N CYS A 100 -6.02 -5.42 -3.15
CA CYS A 100 -5.20 -6.32 -3.95
C CYS A 100 -6.01 -6.75 -5.18
N GLY A 101 -5.44 -6.50 -6.36
CA GLY A 101 -5.99 -6.97 -7.62
C GLY A 101 -5.06 -7.99 -8.25
N ILE A 102 -5.57 -9.18 -8.51
CA ILE A 102 -4.81 -10.24 -9.15
C ILE A 102 -5.44 -10.53 -10.51
N HIS A 103 -4.64 -10.38 -11.57
CA HIS A 103 -5.02 -10.78 -12.91
C HIS A 103 -4.05 -11.85 -13.36
N ASN A 104 -4.52 -13.06 -13.49
CA ASN A 104 -3.67 -14.20 -13.82
C ASN A 104 -4.18 -14.87 -15.10
N CYS A 105 -3.42 -14.71 -16.17
CA CYS A 105 -3.70 -15.34 -17.46
C CYS A 105 -2.87 -16.61 -17.68
N GLY A 106 -2.04 -16.98 -16.70
CA GLY A 106 -1.17 -18.14 -16.81
C GLY A 106 -1.73 -19.38 -16.14
N GLY A 107 -0.98 -20.45 -16.20
CA GLY A 107 -1.34 -21.73 -15.59
C GLY A 107 -1.02 -21.86 -14.10
N GLU A 108 -0.34 -20.90 -13.51
CA GLU A 108 0.04 -20.93 -12.10
C GLU A 108 -0.68 -19.86 -11.32
N ASP A 109 -1.15 -20.21 -10.12
CA ASP A 109 -1.80 -19.26 -9.24
C ASP A 109 -0.79 -18.32 -8.61
N SER A 110 -1.20 -17.05 -8.47
CA SER A 110 -0.44 -16.06 -7.75
C SER A 110 -1.08 -15.80 -6.40
N ARG A 111 -0.24 -15.47 -5.41
CA ARG A 111 -0.68 -15.22 -4.05
C ARG A 111 0.06 -14.03 -3.47
N HIS A 112 -0.68 -13.17 -2.80
CA HIS A 112 -0.13 -12.05 -2.06
C HIS A 112 -0.67 -12.08 -0.63
N ASP A 113 0.22 -12.14 0.34
CA ASP A 113 -0.11 -12.04 1.75
C ASP A 113 0.54 -10.78 2.32
N GLY A 114 -0.26 -9.96 2.99
CA GLY A 114 0.23 -8.77 3.66
C GLY A 114 0.02 -8.87 5.17
N ILE A 115 1.08 -8.60 5.92
CA ILE A 115 1.01 -8.49 7.37
C ILE A 115 1.04 -7.02 7.73
N HIS A 116 -0.04 -6.52 8.33
CA HIS A 116 -0.19 -5.14 8.72
C HIS A 116 -0.05 -5.02 10.23
N THR A 117 0.96 -4.28 10.66
CA THR A 117 1.19 -4.04 12.09
C THR A 117 1.02 -2.57 12.38
N PHE A 118 0.22 -2.26 13.39
CA PHE A 118 -0.08 -0.89 13.77
C PHE A 118 0.54 -0.58 15.13
N TYR A 119 1.44 0.38 15.16
CA TYR A 119 2.02 0.92 16.38
C TYR A 119 1.34 2.24 16.66
N VAL A 120 0.36 2.21 17.56
CA VAL A 120 -0.46 3.38 17.87
C VAL A 120 0.05 4.01 19.15
N CYS A 121 0.27 5.33 19.12
CA CYS A 121 0.66 6.06 20.31
C CYS A 121 -0.52 6.12 21.28
N LEU A 122 -0.31 5.56 22.48
CA LEU A 122 -1.33 5.57 23.52
C LEU A 122 -1.20 6.85 24.35
N LEU A 123 -2.33 7.55 24.49
CA LEU A 123 -2.42 8.68 25.39
C LEU A 123 -2.76 8.16 26.78
N TYR A 124 -1.89 8.45 27.73
CA TYR A 124 -2.16 8.19 29.13
C TYR A 124 -2.64 9.48 29.77
N THR A 125 -3.79 9.44 30.31
CA THR A 125 -4.31 10.55 31.08
C THR A 125 -4.23 10.23 32.57
#